data_2a08046928fdd79da9af3733598528f2
#
_entry.id   2a08046928fdd79da9af3733598528f2
#
_cell.length_a   1.000
_cell.length_b   1.000
_cell.length_c   1.000
_cell.angle_alpha   90.00
_cell.angle_beta   90.00
_cell.angle_gamma   90.00
#
_symmetry.space_group_name_H-M   'P 1'
#
loop_
_entity.id
_entity.type
_entity.pdbx_description
1 polymer ?
#
loop_
_entity_poly.entity_id
_entity_poly.type
_entity_poly.pdbx_seq_one_letter_code
_entity_poly.pdbx_strand_id
1 'polypeptide(L)'
;MGASGMAGWGWRIVGTGMTILLLPLLLAAAPDALPDTAIAPIDRSNAEHYVWGGSNDGWHLVKRDAMSVIQERIAPGGAEVRHYHQRARQFFYVLSGELTLEVGGVTHVLKAGQGLEVPPGVPHRAQNSSSAPVDFLVNSTPKSHGDRVDAPAEK
;
A
#
# COMPACT_ATOMS: atom_id res chain seq x y z
N MET A 1 -75.88 -7.40 -61.21
CA MET A 1 -75.79 -8.63 -60.45
C MET A 1 -74.34 -8.65 -59.88
N GLY A 2 -74.15 -8.40 -58.77
CA GLY A 2 -73.70 -8.26 -57.48
C GLY A 2 -72.74 -9.33 -57.05
N ALA A 3 -71.62 -9.01 -56.48
CA ALA A 3 -71.00 -9.78 -55.47
C ALA A 3 -69.96 -8.94 -54.73
N SER A 4 -70.23 -8.71 -53.51
CA SER A 4 -69.47 -8.04 -52.51
C SER A 4 -68.20 -8.81 -52.12
N GLY A 5 -67.05 -8.11 -52.05
CA GLY A 5 -65.82 -8.65 -51.52
C GLY A 5 -65.50 -8.05 -50.14
N MET A 6 -65.43 -8.89 -49.14
CA MET A 6 -65.11 -8.52 -47.73
C MET A 6 -63.63 -8.21 -47.55
N ALA A 7 -63.32 -7.04 -47.02
CA ALA A 7 -61.98 -6.65 -46.62
C ALA A 7 -61.62 -7.27 -45.30
N GLY A 8 -60.55 -8.11 -45.29
CA GLY A 8 -59.96 -8.65 -44.08
C GLY A 8 -59.03 -7.64 -43.36
N TRP A 9 -59.36 -7.35 -42.15
CA TRP A 9 -58.50 -6.52 -41.26
C TRP A 9 -57.40 -7.38 -40.65
N GLY A 10 -56.17 -7.22 -41.15
CA GLY A 10 -55.01 -7.82 -40.56
C GLY A 10 -54.52 -6.99 -39.36
N TRP A 11 -54.58 -7.56 -38.20
CA TRP A 11 -53.95 -6.98 -36.96
C TRP A 11 -52.48 -7.18 -37.03
N ARG A 12 -51.69 -6.07 -37.13
CA ARG A 12 -50.26 -6.07 -36.93
C ARG A 12 -49.98 -5.99 -35.41
N ILE A 13 -49.47 -7.08 -34.84
CA ILE A 13 -48.95 -7.07 -33.48
C ILE A 13 -47.58 -6.40 -33.56
N VAL A 14 -47.47 -5.18 -33.04
CA VAL A 14 -46.20 -4.50 -32.81
C VAL A 14 -45.63 -5.07 -31.51
N GLY A 15 -44.72 -6.04 -31.63
CA GLY A 15 -43.98 -6.55 -30.52
C GLY A 15 -42.96 -5.50 -30.03
N THR A 16 -43.28 -4.83 -28.92
CA THR A 16 -42.28 -4.01 -28.20
C THR A 16 -41.27 -4.93 -27.54
N GLY A 17 -40.14 -5.13 -28.22
CA GLY A 17 -39.02 -5.83 -27.64
C GLY A 17 -38.46 -5.05 -26.46
N MET A 18 -38.73 -5.53 -25.25
CA MET A 18 -38.13 -5.01 -24.02
C MET A 18 -36.70 -5.51 -23.95
N THR A 19 -35.76 -4.67 -24.37
CA THR A 19 -34.33 -4.96 -24.24
C THR A 19 -33.95 -4.86 -22.74
N ILE A 20 -33.84 -6.00 -22.11
CA ILE A 20 -33.31 -6.07 -20.73
C ILE A 20 -31.81 -5.78 -20.80
N LEU A 21 -31.40 -4.57 -20.41
CA LEU A 21 -30.01 -4.23 -20.21
C LEU A 21 -29.52 -4.97 -18.94
N LEU A 22 -28.84 -6.10 -19.14
CA LEU A 22 -28.09 -6.75 -18.06
C LEU A 22 -26.89 -5.89 -17.72
N LEU A 23 -27.03 -5.07 -16.68
CA LEU A 23 -25.89 -4.38 -16.07
C LEU A 23 -24.98 -5.44 -15.46
N PRO A 24 -23.69 -5.51 -15.80
CA PRO A 24 -22.79 -6.42 -15.13
C PRO A 24 -22.68 -6.01 -13.66
N LEU A 25 -23.12 -6.88 -12.76
CA LEU A 25 -22.89 -6.73 -11.33
C LEU A 25 -21.37 -6.82 -11.12
N LEU A 26 -20.72 -5.68 -10.90
CA LEU A 26 -19.32 -5.65 -10.47
C LEU A 26 -19.30 -6.32 -9.09
N LEU A 27 -18.92 -7.59 -9.08
CA LEU A 27 -18.63 -8.29 -7.83
C LEU A 27 -17.39 -7.64 -7.25
N ALA A 28 -17.58 -6.72 -6.30
CA ALA A 28 -16.47 -6.18 -5.52
C ALA A 28 -15.76 -7.37 -4.87
N ALA A 29 -14.46 -7.52 -5.12
CA ALA A 29 -13.67 -8.52 -4.44
C ALA A 29 -13.88 -8.36 -2.94
N ALA A 30 -14.24 -9.44 -2.27
CA ALA A 30 -14.34 -9.45 -0.81
C ALA A 30 -13.00 -8.96 -0.23
N PRO A 31 -13.00 -8.10 0.80
CA PRO A 31 -11.76 -7.74 1.48
C PRO A 31 -11.07 -9.04 1.90
N ASP A 32 -9.73 -9.08 1.74
CA ASP A 32 -8.88 -10.22 2.10
C ASP A 32 -9.38 -10.86 3.40
N ALA A 33 -10.13 -11.97 3.27
CA ALA A 33 -10.47 -12.77 4.42
C ALA A 33 -9.14 -13.20 5.04
N LEU A 34 -8.93 -12.87 6.31
CA LEU A 34 -7.78 -13.40 7.05
C LEU A 34 -7.79 -14.91 6.84
N PRO A 35 -6.68 -15.53 6.43
CA PRO A 35 -6.62 -16.98 6.42
C PRO A 35 -7.01 -17.46 7.80
N ASP A 36 -7.69 -18.60 7.89
CA ASP A 36 -8.18 -19.26 9.12
C ASP A 36 -7.01 -19.72 10.04
N THR A 37 -5.91 -18.99 9.99
CA THR A 37 -4.74 -19.14 10.85
C THR A 37 -4.99 -18.32 12.10
N ALA A 38 -4.87 -18.96 13.24
CA ALA A 38 -5.05 -18.35 14.55
C ALA A 38 -4.41 -16.97 14.61
N ILE A 39 -5.20 -15.93 14.95
CA ILE A 39 -4.67 -14.61 15.25
C ILE A 39 -3.76 -14.75 16.45
N ALA A 40 -2.46 -14.54 16.27
CA ALA A 40 -1.44 -14.69 17.30
C ALA A 40 -0.58 -13.41 17.39
N PRO A 41 -0.03 -13.12 18.56
CA PRO A 41 0.96 -12.05 18.68
C PRO A 41 2.14 -12.28 17.73
N ILE A 42 2.64 -11.18 17.14
CA ILE A 42 3.80 -11.19 16.26
C ILE A 42 4.86 -10.23 16.81
N ASP A 43 6.10 -10.67 16.79
CA ASP A 43 7.27 -9.89 17.15
C ASP A 43 8.48 -10.33 16.30
N ARG A 44 9.67 -9.79 16.60
CA ARG A 44 10.90 -10.13 15.87
C ARG A 44 11.33 -11.60 15.96
N SER A 45 10.85 -12.36 16.94
CA SER A 45 11.23 -13.76 17.12
C SER A 45 10.48 -14.70 16.16
N ASN A 46 9.32 -14.27 15.66
CA ASN A 46 8.45 -15.08 14.79
C ASN A 46 8.04 -14.38 13.49
N ALA A 47 8.41 -13.11 13.29
CA ALA A 47 8.17 -12.38 12.05
C ALA A 47 9.15 -12.80 10.93
N GLU A 48 8.71 -12.69 9.68
CA GLU A 48 9.60 -12.85 8.52
C GLU A 48 10.70 -11.78 8.56
N HIS A 49 11.95 -12.22 8.65
CA HIS A 49 13.15 -11.37 8.76
C HIS A 49 13.87 -11.25 7.42
N TYR A 50 14.45 -10.08 7.16
CA TYR A 50 15.34 -9.83 6.03
C TYR A 50 16.45 -8.84 6.41
N VAL A 51 17.55 -8.89 5.67
CA VAL A 51 18.69 -7.94 5.82
C VAL A 51 18.70 -7.02 4.59
N TRP A 52 18.93 -5.73 4.81
CA TRP A 52 19.04 -4.74 3.76
C TRP A 52 20.21 -3.78 4.01
N GLY A 53 20.68 -3.10 2.96
CA GLY A 53 21.78 -2.13 3.07
C GLY A 53 23.09 -2.72 3.67
N GLY A 54 23.24 -4.04 3.64
CA GLY A 54 24.42 -4.77 4.11
C GLY A 54 24.43 -5.14 5.60
N SER A 55 23.85 -4.33 6.49
CA SER A 55 23.89 -4.56 7.95
C SER A 55 22.65 -4.10 8.71
N ASN A 56 21.59 -3.76 7.99
CA ASN A 56 20.34 -3.35 8.61
C ASN A 56 19.33 -4.50 8.57
N ASP A 57 18.43 -4.53 9.54
CA ASP A 57 17.46 -5.59 9.69
C ASP A 57 16.03 -5.06 9.45
N GLY A 58 15.16 -5.93 8.94
CA GLY A 58 13.73 -5.69 8.80
C GLY A 58 12.91 -6.91 9.17
N TRP A 59 11.78 -6.71 9.87
CA TRP A 59 10.84 -7.75 10.27
C TRP A 59 9.43 -7.36 9.84
N HIS A 60 8.79 -8.19 9.00
CA HIS A 60 7.42 -7.99 8.56
C HIS A 60 6.43 -8.35 9.68
N LEU A 61 5.93 -7.35 10.41
CA LEU A 61 4.90 -7.54 11.43
C LEU A 61 3.50 -7.66 10.81
N VAL A 62 3.23 -6.90 9.73
CA VAL A 62 2.04 -7.04 8.89
C VAL A 62 2.48 -6.99 7.43
N LYS A 63 2.04 -7.98 6.64
CA LYS A 63 2.39 -8.10 5.22
C LYS A 63 1.14 -8.35 4.40
N ARG A 64 0.41 -7.28 4.05
CA ARG A 64 -0.83 -7.30 3.26
C ARG A 64 -0.72 -6.30 2.11
N ASP A 65 -1.47 -6.50 1.03
CA ASP A 65 -1.46 -5.57 -0.11
C ASP A 65 -1.97 -4.18 0.27
N ALA A 66 -3.00 -4.11 1.12
CA ALA A 66 -3.56 -2.85 1.57
C ALA A 66 -2.71 -2.11 2.61
N MET A 67 -1.85 -2.83 3.36
CA MET A 67 -1.04 -2.27 4.44
C MET A 67 0.17 -3.16 4.75
N SER A 68 1.31 -2.56 5.02
CA SER A 68 2.44 -3.24 5.66
C SER A 68 2.88 -2.52 6.92
N VAL A 69 3.33 -3.29 7.91
CA VAL A 69 4.00 -2.80 9.12
C VAL A 69 5.31 -3.54 9.23
N ILE A 70 6.40 -2.80 9.20
CA ILE A 70 7.74 -3.36 9.29
C ILE A 70 8.43 -2.73 10.50
N GLN A 71 8.99 -3.56 11.37
CA GLN A 71 9.99 -3.08 12.32
C GLN A 71 11.34 -3.14 11.64
N GLU A 72 12.08 -2.05 11.70
CA GLU A 72 13.42 -1.96 11.12
C GLU A 72 14.44 -1.56 12.16
N ARG A 73 15.68 -2.00 11.93
CA ARG A 73 16.86 -1.59 12.69
C ARG A 73 17.93 -1.11 11.73
N ILE A 74 18.44 0.10 11.97
CA ILE A 74 19.59 0.64 11.25
C ILE A 74 20.79 0.67 12.19
N ALA A 75 21.86 -0.01 11.79
CA ALA A 75 23.14 0.04 12.48
C ALA A 75 23.75 1.45 12.43
N PRO A 76 24.67 1.82 13.35
CA PRO A 76 25.40 3.08 13.28
C PRO A 76 26.03 3.30 11.90
N GLY A 77 25.79 4.46 11.29
CA GLY A 77 26.26 4.82 9.96
C GLY A 77 25.48 4.18 8.79
N GLY A 78 24.52 3.31 9.07
CA GLY A 78 23.66 2.71 8.05
C GLY A 78 22.69 3.72 7.44
N ALA A 79 22.32 3.51 6.17
CA ALA A 79 21.38 4.38 5.45
C ALA A 79 20.69 3.62 4.33
N GLU A 80 19.51 4.09 3.97
CA GLU A 80 18.83 3.72 2.73
C GLU A 80 19.43 4.45 1.52
N VAL A 81 19.17 3.91 0.32
CA VAL A 81 19.24 4.71 -0.91
C VAL A 81 18.06 5.67 -0.92
N ARG A 82 18.28 6.94 -1.26
CA ARG A 82 17.21 7.94 -1.39
C ARG A 82 16.20 7.49 -2.44
N HIS A 83 14.91 7.50 -2.10
CA HIS A 83 13.85 6.96 -2.94
C HIS A 83 12.51 7.62 -2.63
N TYR A 84 11.49 7.30 -3.43
CA TYR A 84 10.09 7.61 -3.14
C TYR A 84 9.20 6.42 -3.48
N HIS A 85 8.00 6.41 -2.95
CA HIS A 85 6.95 5.47 -3.31
C HIS A 85 5.89 6.17 -4.16
N GLN A 86 5.47 5.55 -5.26
CA GLN A 86 4.48 6.16 -6.16
C GLN A 86 3.10 6.26 -5.53
N ARG A 87 2.70 5.28 -4.73
CA ARG A 87 1.37 5.14 -4.15
C ARG A 87 1.38 5.05 -2.63
N ALA A 88 2.38 4.39 -2.06
CA ALA A 88 2.42 4.16 -0.63
C ALA A 88 2.69 5.47 0.13
N ARG A 89 1.83 5.72 1.11
CA ARG A 89 2.04 6.66 2.20
C ARG A 89 2.73 5.92 3.31
N GLN A 90 3.77 6.48 3.89
CA GLN A 90 4.52 5.87 4.99
C GLN A 90 4.42 6.71 6.25
N PHE A 91 4.45 6.04 7.39
CA PHE A 91 4.61 6.67 8.69
C PHE A 91 5.74 5.97 9.44
N PHE A 92 6.79 6.72 9.73
CA PHE A 92 7.94 6.29 10.52
C PHE A 92 7.70 6.63 11.98
N TYR A 93 7.96 5.67 12.90
CA TYR A 93 7.81 5.88 14.32
C TYR A 93 8.96 5.23 15.08
N VAL A 94 9.75 6.03 15.80
CA VAL A 94 10.97 5.57 16.48
C VAL A 94 10.60 4.88 17.79
N LEU A 95 11.06 3.64 17.95
CA LEU A 95 10.90 2.83 19.15
C LEU A 95 12.05 3.07 20.13
N SER A 96 13.28 3.13 19.63
CA SER A 96 14.49 3.38 20.45
C SER A 96 15.58 3.99 19.59
N GLY A 97 16.50 4.74 20.19
CA GLY A 97 17.58 5.42 19.49
C GLY A 97 17.13 6.73 18.83
N GLU A 98 17.83 7.10 17.76
CA GLU A 98 17.62 8.34 17.02
C GLU A 98 17.69 8.07 15.51
N LEU A 99 16.61 8.39 14.80
CA LEU A 99 16.48 8.24 13.35
C LEU A 99 16.66 9.59 12.67
N THR A 100 17.61 9.68 11.74
CA THR A 100 17.71 10.81 10.83
C THR A 100 16.89 10.49 9.58
N LEU A 101 15.83 11.26 9.32
CA LEU A 101 14.94 11.09 8.17
C LEU A 101 14.95 12.35 7.29
N GLU A 102 15.53 12.24 6.09
CA GLU A 102 15.42 13.28 5.07
C GLU A 102 14.11 13.08 4.31
N VAL A 103 13.30 14.13 4.18
CA VAL A 103 12.02 14.13 3.46
C VAL A 103 11.91 15.39 2.61
N GLY A 104 11.90 15.24 1.29
CA GLY A 104 11.77 16.37 0.35
C GLY A 104 12.85 17.44 0.50
N GLY A 105 14.07 17.05 0.89
CA GLY A 105 15.18 17.96 1.10
C GLY A 105 15.30 18.53 2.51
N VAL A 106 14.39 18.18 3.41
CA VAL A 106 14.45 18.65 4.80
C VAL A 106 14.88 17.47 5.70
N THR A 107 15.92 17.68 6.47
CA THR A 107 16.41 16.69 7.44
C THR A 107 15.70 16.83 8.78
N HIS A 108 15.13 15.74 9.27
CA HIS A 108 14.50 15.62 10.58
C HIS A 108 15.28 14.61 11.44
N VAL A 109 15.48 14.93 12.71
CA VAL A 109 16.06 14.01 13.69
C VAL A 109 14.94 13.60 14.64
N LEU A 110 14.53 12.33 14.58
CA LEU A 110 13.42 11.78 15.35
C LEU A 110 13.99 10.95 16.51
N LYS A 111 13.52 11.22 17.71
CA LYS A 111 13.85 10.46 18.93
C LYS A 111 12.77 9.43 19.25
N ALA A 112 13.08 8.50 20.15
CA ALA A 112 12.10 7.53 20.64
C ALA A 112 10.77 8.19 21.03
N GLY A 113 9.65 7.64 20.56
CA GLY A 113 8.30 8.17 20.74
C GLY A 113 7.89 9.26 19.73
N GLN A 114 8.76 9.62 18.77
CA GLN A 114 8.43 10.57 17.71
C GLN A 114 8.23 9.86 16.38
N GLY A 115 7.37 10.42 15.52
CA GLY A 115 7.13 9.91 14.19
C GLY A 115 6.96 11.02 13.17
N LEU A 116 7.08 10.64 11.89
CA LEU A 116 6.92 11.53 10.75
C LEU A 116 6.23 10.79 9.60
N GLU A 117 5.30 11.46 8.97
CA GLU A 117 4.61 10.96 7.77
C GLU A 117 5.37 11.37 6.51
N VAL A 118 5.47 10.43 5.56
CA VAL A 118 6.00 10.66 4.21
C VAL A 118 4.88 10.40 3.21
N PRO A 119 4.38 11.43 2.49
CA PRO A 119 3.37 11.27 1.45
C PRO A 119 3.90 10.52 0.22
N PRO A 120 3.02 9.92 -0.61
CA PRO A 120 3.40 9.39 -1.91
C PRO A 120 4.10 10.44 -2.77
N GLY A 121 5.08 9.98 -3.58
CA GLY A 121 5.84 10.83 -4.50
C GLY A 121 6.91 11.70 -3.85
N VAL A 122 6.99 11.76 -2.51
CA VAL A 122 8.00 12.58 -1.81
C VAL A 122 9.27 11.77 -1.62
N PRO A 123 10.42 12.20 -2.20
CA PRO A 123 11.70 11.55 -1.99
C PRO A 123 12.12 11.64 -0.52
N HIS A 124 12.65 10.55 -0.01
CA HIS A 124 13.11 10.46 1.37
C HIS A 124 14.24 9.44 1.53
N ARG A 125 14.91 9.50 2.69
CA ARG A 125 15.96 8.58 3.08
C ARG A 125 16.04 8.47 4.59
N ALA A 126 15.89 7.26 5.11
CA ALA A 126 16.19 6.95 6.50
C ALA A 126 17.67 6.63 6.66
N GLN A 127 18.28 7.13 7.73
CA GLN A 127 19.68 6.87 8.09
C GLN A 127 19.89 6.95 9.60
N ASN A 128 20.93 6.30 10.08
CA ASN A 128 21.37 6.39 11.46
C ASN A 128 22.69 7.14 11.53
N SER A 129 22.65 8.42 11.90
CA SER A 129 23.84 9.26 12.09
C SER A 129 24.38 9.19 13.52
N SER A 130 23.78 8.40 14.40
CA SER A 130 24.19 8.21 15.80
C SER A 130 25.20 7.08 15.96
N SER A 131 25.76 6.93 17.17
CA SER A 131 26.71 5.86 17.52
C SER A 131 26.05 4.58 18.04
N ALA A 132 24.71 4.56 18.19
CA ALA A 132 23.96 3.40 18.66
C ALA A 132 22.94 2.97 17.60
N PRO A 133 22.51 1.71 17.56
CA PRO A 133 21.45 1.28 16.65
C PRO A 133 20.14 2.04 16.90
N VAL A 134 19.34 2.27 15.85
CA VAL A 134 17.99 2.79 15.94
C VAL A 134 16.99 1.71 15.55
N ASP A 135 15.93 1.53 16.35
CA ASP A 135 14.77 0.70 16.04
C ASP A 135 13.56 1.59 15.79
N PHE A 136 12.82 1.30 14.72
CA PHE A 136 11.63 2.07 14.36
C PHE A 136 10.61 1.20 13.61
N LEU A 137 9.38 1.69 13.52
CA LEU A 137 8.32 1.10 12.69
C LEU A 137 8.18 1.91 11.42
N VAL A 138 7.93 1.22 10.31
CA VAL A 138 7.46 1.79 9.05
C VAL A 138 6.09 1.21 8.75
N ASN A 139 5.07 2.05 8.83
CA ASN A 139 3.72 1.76 8.39
C ASN A 139 3.55 2.24 6.96
N SER A 140 3.09 1.39 6.05
CA SER A 140 2.85 1.77 4.65
C SER A 140 1.44 1.39 4.20
N THR A 141 0.74 2.32 3.54
CA THR A 141 -0.61 2.11 3.01
C THR A 141 -0.69 2.73 1.59
N PRO A 142 -0.93 1.90 0.54
CA PRO A 142 -0.79 0.45 0.49
C PRO A 142 0.65 -0.01 0.81
N LYS A 143 0.95 -1.31 0.72
CA LYS A 143 2.32 -1.80 0.96
C LYS A 143 3.34 -1.08 0.10
N SER A 144 4.52 -0.80 0.66
CA SER A 144 5.61 -0.10 -0.03
C SER A 144 6.45 -1.01 -0.93
N HIS A 145 6.53 -2.32 -0.63
CA HIS A 145 7.26 -3.28 -1.45
C HIS A 145 6.68 -3.41 -2.86
N GLY A 146 7.56 -3.20 -3.87
CA GLY A 146 7.17 -3.19 -5.28
C GLY A 146 6.63 -1.85 -5.79
N ASP A 147 6.70 -0.79 -4.95
CA ASP A 147 6.23 0.56 -5.25
C ASP A 147 7.36 1.62 -5.16
N ARG A 148 8.59 1.16 -4.92
CA ARG A 148 9.77 2.00 -4.73
C ARG A 148 10.37 2.45 -6.06
N VAL A 149 10.78 3.71 -6.13
CA VAL A 149 11.55 4.31 -7.22
C VAL A 149 12.74 5.07 -6.62
N ASP A 150 13.96 4.74 -7.05
CA ASP A 150 15.15 5.43 -6.58
C ASP A 150 15.15 6.89 -7.06
N ALA A 151 15.48 7.80 -6.16
CA ALA A 151 15.52 9.24 -6.42
C ALA A 151 16.98 9.72 -6.51
N PRO A 152 17.26 10.78 -7.30
CA PRO A 152 18.59 11.40 -7.33
C PRO A 152 19.02 11.85 -5.92
N ALA A 153 20.33 11.84 -5.67
CA ALA A 153 20.87 12.52 -4.50
C ALA A 153 20.53 14.02 -4.59
N GLU A 154 20.32 14.65 -3.45
CA GLU A 154 20.24 16.10 -3.41
C GLU A 154 21.57 16.71 -3.88
N LYS A 155 21.44 17.83 -4.62
CA LYS A 155 22.60 18.62 -5.09
C LYS A 155 23.10 19.51 -3.98
#